data_a6975f449e6c466ea93e59d85635aba1
#
_entry.id   a6975f449e6c466ea93e59d85635aba1
#
_cell.length_a   1.000
_cell.length_b   1.000
_cell.length_c   1.000
_cell.angle_alpha   90.00
_cell.angle_beta   90.00
_cell.angle_gamma   90.00
#
_symmetry.space_group_name_H-M   'P 1'
#
loop_
_entity.id
_entity.type
_entity.pdbx_description
1 polymer ?
#
loop_
_entity_poly.entity_id
_entity_poly.type
_entity_poly.pdbx_seq_one_letter_code
_entity_poly.pdbx_strand_id
1 'polypeptide(L)'
;MKLKYFPILLVGISALLFVGCKKDESQPVTNGNDSTSTFIIPTYADDYSSISSWSNRDSWNLANAHDPSVAYYNGYYYMYGTDASYGNAAEGHGHFQGKRSKDLVNWDWVGGPFYDAPSWVADSLNAIRSRMGLVAIAKNNIQYGYWAPVVRRVNVGGQDILRMYYCVVVFNYIKTGTMTFDGSWSERAFIGMCESTDPAGAVWTDKGYVVSSSSDRGLDYSRSSESDWNAYFYYNAIDPTYIVTPDGKHYLIYGSWHSGFALLQLDPTTGKPLNKLGNPWATSLSDLTSLYGVRVGTRTASSRWQASEGSEIIYKDGYYYLFMAYDGLDVPYNTRVVRSSSIEGPYYDITGRNFTSGAGDCYPIVTHPYKFNLSYGWVGISHCCVFQKENTNEWFFMSQARLPVNVGGNAYSNSIMMGHVRRLVWCPASISEPNNLWPIALPERYAAVPDYGTITKDSLVGTWQHINLKYSYGVQDAASALTLKADGTMSGALVGSWSYDATKKQLTLGNVIVCVEREVDWEATPRRVTFVYAGTEKSLNATYWGKKDK
;
A
#
# COMPACT_ATOMS: atom_id res chain seq x y z
N MET A 1 52.57 14.56 -31.29
CA MET A 1 52.58 14.46 -32.74
C MET A 1 51.15 14.65 -33.25
N LYS A 2 50.91 15.74 -33.97
CA LYS A 2 49.60 16.17 -34.46
C LYS A 2 49.16 15.28 -35.61
N LEU A 3 47.85 15.00 -35.75
CA LEU A 3 47.16 15.13 -37.05
C LEU A 3 45.64 15.27 -36.81
N LYS A 4 45.15 16.40 -37.29
CA LYS A 4 43.75 16.76 -37.56
C LYS A 4 43.32 16.09 -38.87
N TYR A 5 42.04 15.74 -39.01
CA TYR A 5 41.24 15.97 -40.22
C TYR A 5 39.74 15.94 -39.92
N PHE A 6 39.06 17.01 -40.26
CA PHE A 6 37.64 17.27 -40.56
C PHE A 6 37.52 17.34 -42.12
N PRO A 7 36.35 17.49 -42.69
CA PRO A 7 35.01 16.88 -42.64
C PRO A 7 34.50 16.40 -44.01
N ILE A 8 33.40 15.68 -44.08
CA ILE A 8 32.51 15.74 -45.25
C ILE A 8 31.05 15.64 -44.79
N LEU A 9 30.32 16.68 -45.13
CA LEU A 9 28.90 16.90 -45.00
C LEU A 9 28.18 16.15 -46.13
N LEU A 10 27.26 15.23 -45.82
CA LEU A 10 26.28 14.74 -46.80
C LEU A 10 24.89 14.99 -46.24
N VAL A 11 24.21 15.95 -46.87
CA VAL A 11 22.80 16.25 -46.64
C VAL A 11 21.96 15.20 -47.37
N GLY A 12 21.35 14.31 -46.62
CA GLY A 12 20.32 13.41 -47.11
C GLY A 12 18.95 13.87 -46.59
N ILE A 13 18.14 14.42 -47.48
CA ILE A 13 16.74 14.76 -47.20
C ILE A 13 15.95 13.46 -47.19
N SER A 14 15.61 12.95 -46.01
CA SER A 14 14.63 11.89 -45.86
C SER A 14 13.30 12.53 -45.42
N ALA A 15 12.33 12.46 -46.31
CA ALA A 15 10.95 12.82 -46.01
C ALA A 15 10.40 11.89 -44.93
N LEU A 16 10.25 12.40 -43.73
CA LEU A 16 9.51 11.73 -42.63
C LEU A 16 8.02 11.87 -42.93
N LEU A 17 7.43 10.77 -43.35
CA LEU A 17 5.99 10.59 -43.31
C LEU A 17 5.57 10.56 -41.83
N PHE A 18 5.01 11.66 -41.35
CA PHE A 18 4.26 11.66 -40.07
C PHE A 18 3.00 10.82 -40.26
N VAL A 19 3.06 9.58 -39.81
CA VAL A 19 1.84 8.84 -39.47
C VAL A 19 1.34 9.42 -38.15
N GLY A 20 0.40 10.34 -38.27
CA GLY A 20 -0.31 10.84 -37.09
C GLY A 20 -1.05 9.70 -36.42
N CYS A 21 -0.63 9.33 -35.22
CA CYS A 21 -1.48 8.58 -34.32
C CYS A 21 -2.73 9.41 -34.09
N LYS A 22 -3.85 9.00 -34.67
CA LYS A 22 -5.18 9.49 -34.28
C LYS A 22 -5.32 9.19 -32.78
N LYS A 23 -5.52 10.23 -31.98
CA LYS A 23 -6.12 10.09 -30.66
C LYS A 23 -7.45 9.38 -30.87
N ASP A 24 -7.58 8.18 -30.34
CA ASP A 24 -8.89 7.54 -30.25
C ASP A 24 -9.75 8.41 -29.34
N GLU A 25 -10.71 9.09 -29.94
CA GLU A 25 -11.76 9.79 -29.23
C GLU A 25 -12.65 8.73 -28.56
N SER A 26 -12.62 8.71 -27.23
CA SER A 26 -13.55 7.89 -26.42
C SER A 26 -14.99 8.23 -26.81
N GLN A 27 -15.71 7.24 -27.33
CA GLN A 27 -17.14 7.40 -27.66
C GLN A 27 -17.94 7.55 -26.35
N PRO A 28 -18.82 8.56 -26.25
CA PRO A 28 -19.69 8.70 -25.09
C PRO A 28 -20.74 7.58 -25.05
N VAL A 29 -20.86 6.91 -23.93
CA VAL A 29 -21.97 5.97 -23.70
C VAL A 29 -23.21 6.78 -23.32
N THR A 30 -24.12 6.99 -24.29
CA THR A 30 -25.40 7.64 -24.04
C THR A 30 -26.41 6.62 -23.55
N ASN A 31 -26.78 6.67 -22.26
CA ASN A 31 -28.02 6.10 -21.74
C ASN A 31 -28.99 7.24 -21.46
N GLY A 32 -30.21 7.11 -21.96
CA GLY A 32 -31.22 8.17 -22.06
C GLY A 32 -31.63 8.84 -20.74
N ASN A 33 -31.84 10.15 -20.86
CA ASN A 33 -32.51 11.09 -19.96
C ASN A 33 -31.84 11.32 -18.58
N ASP A 34 -30.86 12.23 -18.54
CA ASP A 34 -30.89 13.43 -17.68
C ASP A 34 -29.68 14.31 -18.01
N SER A 35 -29.79 15.61 -17.78
CA SER A 35 -28.79 16.63 -18.05
C SER A 35 -27.58 16.48 -17.09
N THR A 36 -26.67 15.53 -17.40
CA THR A 36 -25.47 15.26 -16.58
C THR A 36 -24.25 15.12 -17.48
N SER A 37 -23.13 15.57 -17.00
CA SER A 37 -21.82 15.43 -17.63
C SER A 37 -21.62 13.97 -18.10
N THR A 38 -21.29 13.79 -19.36
CA THR A 38 -20.98 12.47 -19.93
C THR A 38 -19.81 11.85 -19.19
N PHE A 39 -20.02 10.68 -18.55
CA PHE A 39 -18.93 9.95 -17.91
C PHE A 39 -17.91 9.49 -18.97
N ILE A 40 -16.67 9.87 -18.78
CA ILE A 40 -15.56 9.50 -19.66
C ILE A 40 -14.78 8.38 -18.99
N ILE A 41 -14.74 7.21 -19.62
CA ILE A 41 -13.95 6.08 -19.14
C ILE A 41 -12.45 6.44 -19.24
N PRO A 42 -11.66 6.24 -18.16
CA PRO A 42 -10.22 6.52 -18.21
C PRO A 42 -9.50 5.70 -19.27
N THR A 43 -8.63 6.34 -20.05
CA THR A 43 -7.94 5.72 -21.20
C THR A 43 -6.44 5.50 -21.00
N TYR A 44 -5.87 5.91 -19.86
CA TYR A 44 -4.42 5.72 -19.64
C TYR A 44 -4.03 4.24 -19.59
N ALA A 45 -2.82 3.95 -20.09
CA ALA A 45 -2.30 2.61 -20.21
C ALA A 45 -1.99 1.96 -18.86
N ASP A 46 -1.87 0.64 -18.83
CA ASP A 46 -1.39 -0.10 -17.67
C ASP A 46 0.14 -0.17 -17.63
N ASP A 47 0.80 -0.17 -18.80
CA ASP A 47 2.25 -0.14 -18.91
C ASP A 47 2.74 1.31 -19.05
N TYR A 48 3.36 1.82 -18.00
CA TYR A 48 3.94 3.15 -17.93
C TYR A 48 5.44 3.18 -18.23
N SER A 49 6.05 2.09 -18.66
CA SER A 49 7.49 2.02 -18.89
C SER A 49 8.00 3.10 -19.84
N SER A 50 7.20 3.51 -20.82
CA SER A 50 7.54 4.56 -21.78
C SER A 50 7.53 5.99 -21.20
N ILE A 51 6.81 6.23 -20.11
CA ILE A 51 6.67 7.57 -19.49
C ILE A 51 7.20 7.65 -18.07
N SER A 52 7.86 6.60 -17.57
CA SER A 52 8.30 6.50 -16.18
C SER A 52 9.54 7.35 -15.85
N SER A 53 10.23 7.90 -16.83
CA SER A 53 11.39 8.78 -16.60
C SER A 53 10.99 10.06 -15.86
N TRP A 54 11.92 10.63 -15.10
CA TRP A 54 11.71 11.85 -14.32
C TRP A 54 11.20 13.03 -15.15
N SER A 55 11.64 13.17 -16.40
CA SER A 55 11.19 14.23 -17.30
C SER A 55 9.69 14.17 -17.63
N ASN A 56 9.07 13.01 -17.47
CA ASN A 56 7.65 12.77 -17.74
C ASN A 56 6.77 12.78 -16.49
N ARG A 57 7.29 13.20 -15.33
CA ARG A 57 6.59 13.11 -14.04
C ARG A 57 5.20 13.75 -14.02
N ASP A 58 4.99 14.79 -14.80
CA ASP A 58 3.69 15.45 -14.93
C ASP A 58 2.64 14.57 -15.66
N SER A 59 3.09 13.50 -16.32
CA SER A 59 2.24 12.52 -17.01
C SER A 59 2.14 11.19 -16.27
N TRP A 60 2.78 11.04 -15.12
CA TRP A 60 2.83 9.76 -14.40
C TRP A 60 1.48 9.27 -13.91
N ASN A 61 0.54 10.18 -13.61
CA ASN A 61 -0.67 9.81 -12.87
C ASN A 61 -0.30 8.93 -11.64
N LEU A 62 -0.63 7.65 -11.64
CA LEU A 62 -0.29 6.70 -10.57
C LEU A 62 0.95 5.84 -10.84
N ALA A 63 1.71 6.09 -11.90
CA ALA A 63 3.01 5.46 -12.09
C ALA A 63 4.01 5.91 -11.00
N ASN A 64 5.00 5.09 -10.69
CA ASN A 64 5.99 5.35 -9.63
C ASN A 64 5.32 5.62 -8.25
N ALA A 65 4.31 4.84 -7.91
CA ALA A 65 3.67 4.84 -6.60
C ALA A 65 4.05 3.57 -5.83
N HIS A 66 4.88 3.72 -4.81
CA HIS A 66 5.36 2.63 -3.95
C HIS A 66 5.03 2.97 -2.50
N ASP A 67 4.50 2.00 -1.73
CA ASP A 67 4.09 2.16 -0.33
C ASP A 67 3.23 3.42 -0.11
N PRO A 68 2.11 3.56 -0.83
CA PRO A 68 1.36 4.81 -0.86
C PRO A 68 0.65 5.07 0.46
N SER A 69 0.67 6.34 0.91
CA SER A 69 -0.18 6.83 1.99
C SER A 69 -0.95 8.07 1.53
N VAL A 70 -2.25 8.11 1.82
CA VAL A 70 -3.17 9.14 1.35
C VAL A 70 -3.82 9.89 2.50
N ALA A 71 -3.90 11.24 2.37
CA ALA A 71 -4.69 12.08 3.25
C ALA A 71 -5.45 13.15 2.46
N TYR A 72 -6.67 13.45 2.89
CA TYR A 72 -7.44 14.56 2.33
C TYR A 72 -7.09 15.87 3.04
N TYR A 73 -6.81 16.92 2.25
CA TYR A 73 -6.50 18.26 2.78
C TYR A 73 -6.86 19.33 1.75
N ASN A 74 -7.58 20.37 2.18
CA ASN A 74 -7.93 21.55 1.38
C ASN A 74 -8.46 21.21 -0.03
N GLY A 75 -9.40 20.27 -0.14
CA GLY A 75 -10.07 19.94 -1.40
C GLY A 75 -9.35 18.93 -2.27
N TYR A 76 -8.22 18.36 -1.83
CA TYR A 76 -7.44 17.37 -2.56
C TYR A 76 -7.09 16.17 -1.67
N TYR A 77 -6.97 15.01 -2.28
CA TYR A 77 -6.26 13.86 -1.74
C TYR A 77 -4.79 13.97 -2.11
N TYR A 78 -3.92 13.93 -1.11
CA TYR A 78 -2.48 13.92 -1.29
C TYR A 78 -1.95 12.53 -1.00
N MET A 79 -1.16 11.98 -1.92
CA MET A 79 -0.47 10.70 -1.78
C MET A 79 1.02 10.94 -1.72
N TYR A 80 1.69 10.28 -0.79
CA TYR A 80 3.15 10.21 -0.70
C TYR A 80 3.59 8.76 -0.64
N GLY A 81 4.80 8.46 -1.10
CA GLY A 81 5.31 7.09 -1.17
C GLY A 81 6.81 7.00 -1.02
N THR A 82 7.29 5.78 -1.04
CA THR A 82 8.71 5.42 -1.03
C THR A 82 9.42 5.94 -2.28
N ASP A 83 10.68 6.35 -2.14
CA ASP A 83 11.58 6.65 -3.25
C ASP A 83 12.01 5.36 -3.93
N ALA A 84 11.14 4.86 -4.79
CA ALA A 84 11.42 3.69 -5.59
C ALA A 84 11.06 3.96 -7.04
N SER A 85 11.59 3.16 -7.94
CA SER A 85 11.35 3.29 -9.35
C SER A 85 12.07 4.50 -10.00
N TYR A 86 11.76 4.76 -11.24
CA TYR A 86 12.51 5.63 -12.14
C TYR A 86 12.58 7.08 -11.65
N GLY A 87 13.80 7.52 -11.37
CA GLY A 87 14.13 8.91 -11.12
C GLY A 87 13.77 9.44 -9.74
N ASN A 88 12.93 8.75 -8.95
CA ASN A 88 12.53 9.24 -7.64
C ASN A 88 13.70 9.37 -6.66
N ALA A 89 14.58 8.37 -6.63
CA ALA A 89 15.72 8.32 -5.73
C ALA A 89 16.96 9.04 -6.28
N ALA A 90 16.85 9.69 -7.46
CA ALA A 90 17.99 10.38 -8.07
C ALA A 90 18.30 11.68 -7.33
N GLU A 91 19.58 12.03 -7.26
CA GLU A 91 20.05 13.27 -6.66
C GLU A 91 19.36 14.49 -7.28
N GLY A 92 18.94 15.43 -6.46
CA GLY A 92 18.25 16.66 -6.86
C GLY A 92 16.78 16.49 -7.27
N HIS A 93 16.22 15.29 -7.20
CA HIS A 93 14.81 15.05 -7.51
C HIS A 93 13.87 15.22 -6.31
N GLY A 94 14.42 15.24 -5.10
CA GLY A 94 13.66 15.26 -3.87
C GLY A 94 13.19 13.86 -3.45
N HIS A 95 12.70 13.75 -2.22
CA HIS A 95 12.38 12.49 -1.58
C HIS A 95 10.93 12.46 -1.12
N PHE A 96 10.34 11.26 -1.04
CA PHE A 96 8.93 11.02 -0.72
C PHE A 96 8.00 11.78 -1.67
N GLN A 97 8.15 11.51 -2.96
CA GLN A 97 7.42 12.21 -4.01
C GLN A 97 5.90 12.17 -3.81
N GLY A 98 5.28 13.35 -3.87
CA GLY A 98 3.86 13.52 -3.68
C GLY A 98 3.08 13.59 -4.99
N LYS A 99 1.82 13.21 -4.89
CA LYS A 99 0.81 13.40 -5.94
C LYS A 99 -0.48 13.89 -5.29
N ARG A 100 -1.33 14.59 -6.05
CA ARG A 100 -2.64 15.03 -5.57
C ARG A 100 -3.74 14.72 -6.56
N SER A 101 -4.95 14.52 -6.05
CA SER A 101 -6.15 14.26 -6.84
C SER A 101 -7.38 14.91 -6.23
N LYS A 102 -8.35 15.29 -7.06
CA LYS A 102 -9.70 15.67 -6.60
C LYS A 102 -10.68 14.52 -6.64
N ASP A 103 -10.44 13.54 -7.49
CA ASP A 103 -11.39 12.49 -7.87
C ASP A 103 -10.89 11.06 -7.60
N LEU A 104 -9.66 10.90 -7.10
CA LEU A 104 -8.99 9.61 -6.86
C LEU A 104 -8.66 8.82 -8.15
N VAL A 105 -8.89 9.39 -9.32
CA VAL A 105 -8.65 8.79 -10.65
C VAL A 105 -7.49 9.48 -11.34
N ASN A 106 -7.52 10.82 -11.36
CA ASN A 106 -6.51 11.64 -12.01
C ASN A 106 -5.61 12.29 -10.96
N TRP A 107 -4.29 12.07 -11.08
CA TRP A 107 -3.31 12.49 -10.09
C TRP A 107 -2.23 13.35 -10.73
N ASP A 108 -2.00 14.52 -10.16
CA ASP A 108 -0.94 15.44 -10.53
C ASP A 108 0.25 15.28 -9.59
N TRP A 109 1.47 15.36 -10.11
CA TRP A 109 2.68 15.40 -9.30
C TRP A 109 2.80 16.72 -8.52
N VAL A 110 3.28 16.67 -7.27
CA VAL A 110 3.43 17.87 -6.39
C VAL A 110 4.79 17.93 -5.67
N GLY A 111 5.71 17.02 -5.91
CA GLY A 111 7.01 17.00 -5.22
C GLY A 111 6.97 16.39 -3.82
N GLY A 112 8.12 16.39 -3.17
CA GLY A 112 8.33 15.78 -1.85
C GLY A 112 8.85 16.76 -0.79
N PRO A 113 8.89 16.35 0.49
CA PRO A 113 9.29 17.21 1.61
C PRO A 113 10.79 17.52 1.68
N PHE A 114 11.65 16.69 1.08
CA PHE A 114 13.11 16.82 1.25
C PHE A 114 13.84 16.68 -0.08
N TYR A 115 14.94 17.43 -0.24
CA TYR A 115 15.90 17.26 -1.33
C TYR A 115 17.15 16.49 -0.89
N ASP A 116 17.46 16.52 0.42
CA ASP A 116 18.56 15.81 1.05
C ASP A 116 18.06 15.11 2.31
N ALA A 117 18.82 14.12 2.79
CA ALA A 117 18.55 13.50 4.08
C ALA A 117 18.57 14.56 5.21
N PRO A 118 17.57 14.56 6.10
CA PRO A 118 17.58 15.43 7.27
C PRO A 118 18.84 15.24 8.09
N SER A 119 19.49 16.35 8.47
CA SER A 119 20.80 16.33 9.13
C SER A 119 20.82 15.51 10.42
N TRP A 120 19.73 15.50 11.16
CA TRP A 120 19.59 14.76 12.41
C TRP A 120 19.78 13.23 12.26
N VAL A 121 19.58 12.68 11.03
CA VAL A 121 19.79 11.23 10.79
C VAL A 121 21.26 10.87 10.96
N ALA A 122 22.18 11.63 10.32
CA ALA A 122 23.61 11.43 10.47
C ALA A 122 24.08 11.62 11.91
N ASP A 123 23.57 12.65 12.59
CA ASP A 123 23.91 12.95 13.97
C ASP A 123 23.45 11.83 14.92
N SER A 124 22.21 11.35 14.75
CA SER A 124 21.67 10.23 15.54
C SER A 124 22.42 8.93 15.29
N LEU A 125 22.70 8.62 14.01
CA LEU A 125 23.48 7.45 13.63
C LEU A 125 24.86 7.47 14.31
N ASN A 126 25.59 8.58 14.18
CA ASN A 126 26.94 8.69 14.72
C ASN A 126 26.95 8.71 16.26
N ALA A 127 25.94 9.26 16.91
CA ALA A 127 25.77 9.16 18.36
C ALA A 127 25.61 7.72 18.83
N ILE A 128 24.79 6.92 18.08
CA ILE A 128 24.63 5.50 18.36
C ILE A 128 25.93 4.74 18.08
N ARG A 129 26.56 4.97 16.93
CA ARG A 129 27.85 4.34 16.57
C ARG A 129 28.92 4.58 17.61
N SER A 130 29.04 5.82 18.10
CA SER A 130 30.01 6.18 19.17
C SER A 130 29.78 5.34 20.43
N ARG A 131 28.52 5.15 20.85
CA ARG A 131 28.23 4.32 22.03
C ARG A 131 28.53 2.83 21.82
N MET A 132 28.48 2.38 20.56
CA MET A 132 28.83 1.01 20.18
C MET A 132 30.33 0.82 19.93
N GLY A 133 31.16 1.86 20.14
CA GLY A 133 32.59 1.81 19.85
C GLY A 133 32.92 1.80 18.35
N LEU A 134 31.99 2.19 17.50
CA LEU A 134 32.19 2.23 16.06
C LEU A 134 32.64 3.63 15.60
N VAL A 135 33.39 3.65 14.51
CA VAL A 135 33.88 4.92 13.91
C VAL A 135 32.68 5.67 13.30
N ALA A 136 32.68 6.99 13.51
CA ALA A 136 31.69 7.86 12.87
C ALA A 136 31.84 7.85 11.35
N ILE A 137 30.71 7.99 10.65
CA ILE A 137 30.65 8.08 9.19
C ILE A 137 30.40 9.54 8.81
N ALA A 138 31.19 10.08 7.89
CA ALA A 138 30.94 11.41 7.35
C ALA A 138 29.58 11.44 6.64
N LYS A 139 28.81 12.53 6.83
CA LYS A 139 27.44 12.66 6.32
C LYS A 139 27.31 12.32 4.83
N ASN A 140 28.25 12.77 4.03
CA ASN A 140 28.31 12.54 2.57
C ASN A 140 28.70 11.10 2.18
N ASN A 141 29.11 10.28 3.11
CA ASN A 141 29.46 8.88 2.89
C ASN A 141 28.35 7.93 3.38
N ILE A 142 27.28 8.46 3.97
CA ILE A 142 26.13 7.66 4.40
C ILE A 142 25.25 7.40 3.18
N GLN A 143 24.88 6.13 2.98
CA GLN A 143 23.91 5.74 1.97
C GLN A 143 22.53 5.69 2.59
N TYR A 144 21.61 6.50 2.06
CA TYR A 144 20.25 6.63 2.57
C TYR A 144 19.23 5.98 1.64
N GLY A 145 18.18 5.40 2.23
CA GLY A 145 16.92 5.06 1.56
C GLY A 145 15.78 5.82 2.22
N TYR A 146 14.80 6.24 1.44
CA TYR A 146 13.65 7.03 1.88
C TYR A 146 12.38 6.22 1.63
N TRP A 147 11.83 5.64 2.71
CA TRP A 147 10.85 4.56 2.60
C TRP A 147 9.57 4.83 3.38
N ALA A 148 8.46 4.29 2.87
CA ALA A 148 7.15 4.12 3.49
C ALA A 148 6.72 5.29 4.39
N PRO A 149 6.42 6.47 3.84
CA PRO A 149 5.85 7.55 4.63
C PRO A 149 4.39 7.25 4.95
N VAL A 150 3.92 7.68 6.13
CA VAL A 150 2.50 7.78 6.43
C VAL A 150 2.10 9.24 6.63
N VAL A 151 1.06 9.68 5.94
CA VAL A 151 0.53 11.05 6.05
C VAL A 151 -0.90 11.03 6.58
N ARG A 152 -1.21 11.93 7.52
CA ARG A 152 -2.59 12.13 8.04
C ARG A 152 -2.88 13.60 8.25
N ARG A 153 -4.15 13.99 8.05
CA ARG A 153 -4.65 15.28 8.51
C ARG A 153 -4.86 15.21 10.02
N VAL A 154 -4.33 16.18 10.72
CA VAL A 154 -4.49 16.32 12.18
C VAL A 154 -4.76 17.77 12.54
N ASN A 155 -5.45 17.98 13.65
CA ASN A 155 -5.63 19.32 14.21
C ASN A 155 -4.62 19.55 15.33
N VAL A 156 -3.80 20.59 15.19
CA VAL A 156 -2.81 20.98 16.20
C VAL A 156 -3.05 22.43 16.56
N GLY A 157 -3.40 22.68 17.81
CA GLY A 157 -3.66 24.03 18.29
C GLY A 157 -4.79 24.78 17.56
N GLY A 158 -5.79 24.06 17.04
CA GLY A 158 -6.91 24.63 16.27
C GLY A 158 -6.64 24.77 14.77
N GLN A 159 -5.47 24.39 14.29
CA GLN A 159 -5.10 24.41 12.87
C GLN A 159 -5.03 23.01 12.31
N ASP A 160 -5.73 22.76 11.19
CA ASP A 160 -5.57 21.52 10.43
C ASP A 160 -4.26 21.57 9.64
N ILE A 161 -3.49 20.49 9.76
CA ILE A 161 -2.20 20.33 9.07
C ILE A 161 -2.11 18.89 8.51
N LEU A 162 -1.22 18.68 7.56
CA LEU A 162 -0.73 17.34 7.25
C LEU A 162 0.49 17.04 8.10
N ARG A 163 0.44 15.92 8.81
CA ARG A 163 1.57 15.34 9.56
C ARG A 163 2.01 14.06 8.87
N MET A 164 3.30 13.98 8.58
CA MET A 164 3.91 12.82 7.93
C MET A 164 4.97 12.22 8.84
N TYR A 165 4.90 10.91 9.07
CA TYR A 165 5.99 10.11 9.59
C TYR A 165 6.67 9.42 8.42
N TYR A 166 7.99 9.46 8.34
CA TYR A 166 8.77 8.96 7.22
C TYR A 166 9.96 8.14 7.70
N CYS A 167 10.39 7.18 6.89
CA CYS A 167 11.53 6.33 7.22
C CYS A 167 12.78 6.77 6.45
N VAL A 168 13.90 6.86 7.15
CA VAL A 168 15.22 6.95 6.54
C VAL A 168 16.02 5.73 6.96
N VAL A 169 16.34 4.88 5.97
CA VAL A 169 17.12 3.66 6.17
C VAL A 169 18.57 3.94 5.81
N VAL A 170 19.49 3.46 6.63
CA VAL A 170 20.93 3.61 6.40
C VAL A 170 21.50 2.29 5.91
N PHE A 171 22.10 2.29 4.71
CA PHE A 171 22.63 1.08 4.05
C PHE A 171 24.12 0.82 4.28
N ASN A 172 24.74 1.48 5.23
CA ASN A 172 26.13 1.24 5.54
C ASN A 172 26.28 -0.12 6.22
N TYR A 173 26.62 -1.14 5.45
CA TYR A 173 26.77 -2.50 5.94
C TYR A 173 27.95 -2.63 6.88
N ILE A 174 27.73 -3.33 7.99
CA ILE A 174 28.78 -3.72 8.94
C ILE A 174 29.04 -5.20 8.78
N LYS A 175 30.30 -5.56 8.59
CA LYS A 175 30.71 -6.95 8.34
C LYS A 175 30.43 -7.83 9.56
N THR A 176 29.98 -9.06 9.32
CA THR A 176 29.83 -10.10 10.33
C THR A 176 31.13 -10.29 11.13
N GLY A 177 31.00 -10.51 12.43
CA GLY A 177 32.14 -10.67 13.33
C GLY A 177 32.73 -9.36 13.89
N THR A 178 32.38 -8.21 13.31
CA THR A 178 32.79 -6.89 13.80
C THR A 178 31.63 -6.04 14.29
N MET A 179 30.42 -6.58 14.20
CA MET A 179 29.20 -5.87 14.52
C MET A 179 28.54 -6.40 15.77
N THR A 180 27.86 -5.52 16.45
CA THR A 180 27.00 -5.78 17.60
C THR A 180 25.53 -5.50 17.26
N PHE A 181 25.14 -5.50 15.98
CA PHE A 181 23.75 -5.30 15.53
C PHE A 181 23.50 -5.95 14.17
N ASP A 182 22.22 -6.02 13.81
CA ASP A 182 21.78 -6.61 12.56
C ASP A 182 22.17 -5.76 11.35
N GLY A 183 22.92 -6.32 10.43
CA GLY A 183 23.34 -5.70 9.18
C GLY A 183 22.83 -6.45 7.96
N SER A 184 21.70 -7.21 8.06
CA SER A 184 21.21 -8.08 6.99
C SER A 184 21.03 -7.34 5.66
N TRP A 185 20.49 -6.11 5.71
CA TRP A 185 20.33 -5.25 4.54
C TRP A 185 20.39 -3.74 4.86
N SER A 186 20.43 -3.39 6.14
CA SER A 186 20.64 -2.01 6.59
C SER A 186 21.42 -2.00 7.90
N GLU A 187 22.15 -0.94 8.16
CA GLU A 187 22.77 -0.73 9.45
C GLU A 187 21.72 -0.41 10.51
N ARG A 188 20.78 0.50 10.17
CA ARG A 188 19.72 0.98 11.04
C ARG A 188 18.67 1.76 10.25
N ALA A 189 17.46 1.77 10.75
CA ALA A 189 16.41 2.63 10.25
C ALA A 189 15.99 3.65 11.31
N PHE A 190 15.49 4.79 10.84
CA PHE A 190 14.98 5.89 11.63
C PHE A 190 13.62 6.33 11.12
N ILE A 191 12.67 6.56 12.01
CA ILE A 191 11.45 7.28 11.70
C ILE A 191 11.60 8.71 12.16
N GLY A 192 11.41 9.65 11.24
CA GLY A 192 11.29 11.08 11.47
C GLY A 192 9.87 11.57 11.24
N MET A 193 9.65 12.85 11.49
CA MET A 193 8.35 13.49 11.28
C MET A 193 8.52 14.85 10.64
N CYS A 194 7.61 15.21 9.72
CA CYS A 194 7.48 16.57 9.19
C CYS A 194 6.01 16.98 9.10
N GLU A 195 5.76 18.29 8.99
CA GLU A 195 4.43 18.87 8.94
C GLU A 195 4.32 19.89 7.82
N SER A 196 3.11 19.99 7.25
CA SER A 196 2.81 20.95 6.18
C SER A 196 1.42 21.56 6.33
N THR A 197 1.32 22.84 6.01
CA THR A 197 0.08 23.56 5.74
C THR A 197 -0.06 23.93 4.26
N ASP A 198 1.00 23.69 3.47
CA ASP A 198 1.03 23.89 2.02
C ASP A 198 1.68 22.71 1.31
N PRO A 199 1.01 21.53 1.30
CA PRO A 199 1.52 20.37 0.60
C PRO A 199 1.54 20.54 -0.93
N ALA A 200 0.70 21.42 -1.48
CA ALA A 200 0.67 21.72 -2.91
C ALA A 200 1.93 22.45 -3.38
N GLY A 201 2.49 23.31 -2.56
CA GLY A 201 3.75 23.98 -2.77
C GLY A 201 4.96 23.17 -2.34
N ALA A 202 4.77 21.91 -1.91
CA ALA A 202 5.81 21.05 -1.33
C ALA A 202 6.54 21.70 -0.14
N VAL A 203 5.83 22.54 0.64
CA VAL A 203 6.41 23.23 1.79
C VAL A 203 6.20 22.39 3.05
N TRP A 204 7.29 21.83 3.56
CA TRP A 204 7.28 20.98 4.74
C TRP A 204 8.28 21.48 5.78
N THR A 205 7.91 21.34 7.04
CA THR A 205 8.80 21.63 8.19
C THR A 205 9.21 20.33 8.85
N ASP A 206 10.49 19.98 8.76
CA ASP A 206 11.04 18.84 9.48
C ASP A 206 10.96 19.06 11.00
N LYS A 207 10.44 18.07 11.69
CA LYS A 207 10.33 18.02 13.17
C LYS A 207 11.32 17.03 13.78
N GLY A 208 12.13 16.39 12.95
CA GLY A 208 13.24 15.53 13.38
C GLY A 208 12.83 14.16 13.89
N TYR A 209 13.74 13.57 14.59
CA TYR A 209 13.73 12.19 15.12
C TYR A 209 12.46 11.83 15.90
N VAL A 210 11.93 10.64 15.66
CA VAL A 210 10.83 10.02 16.42
C VAL A 210 11.28 8.74 17.09
N VAL A 211 11.76 7.75 16.33
CA VAL A 211 12.20 6.45 16.84
C VAL A 211 13.23 5.83 15.89
N SER A 212 14.09 4.95 16.40
CA SER A 212 15.02 4.15 15.58
C SER A 212 14.82 2.66 15.82
N SER A 213 15.37 1.83 14.93
CA SER A 213 15.43 0.38 15.14
C SER A 213 16.09 0.07 16.49
N SER A 214 15.56 -0.90 17.20
CA SER A 214 15.90 -1.18 18.61
C SER A 214 16.04 -2.67 18.91
N SER A 215 16.83 -3.00 19.93
CA SER A 215 17.22 -4.36 20.28
C SER A 215 16.99 -4.67 21.77
N ASP A 216 16.69 -5.92 22.08
CA ASP A 216 16.65 -6.48 23.43
C ASP A 216 17.95 -7.23 23.80
N ARG A 217 18.99 -7.13 22.97
CA ARG A 217 20.21 -7.94 23.09
C ARG A 217 21.38 -7.23 23.77
N GLY A 218 21.26 -5.94 24.06
CA GLY A 218 22.37 -5.14 24.57
C GLY A 218 23.44 -4.83 23.51
N LEU A 219 24.53 -4.20 23.94
CA LEU A 219 25.64 -3.80 23.06
C LEU A 219 26.61 -4.94 22.75
N ASP A 220 26.69 -5.95 23.61
CA ASP A 220 27.68 -7.02 23.52
C ASP A 220 27.26 -8.14 22.57
N TYR A 221 26.05 -8.09 22.04
CA TYR A 221 25.56 -9.08 21.11
C TYR A 221 26.26 -8.95 19.75
N SER A 222 26.74 -10.08 19.23
CA SER A 222 27.31 -10.18 17.90
C SER A 222 26.57 -11.23 17.09
N ARG A 223 26.15 -10.86 15.88
CA ARG A 223 25.45 -11.75 14.96
C ARG A 223 26.42 -12.76 14.34
N SER A 224 26.00 -14.03 14.25
CA SER A 224 26.85 -15.11 13.75
C SER A 224 27.02 -15.09 12.22
N SER A 225 25.99 -14.63 11.49
CA SER A 225 26.00 -14.53 10.04
C SER A 225 25.00 -13.48 9.57
N GLU A 226 25.09 -13.04 8.33
CA GLU A 226 24.13 -12.10 7.73
C GLU A 226 22.72 -12.68 7.57
N SER A 227 22.58 -14.00 7.56
CA SER A 227 21.32 -14.72 7.52
C SER A 227 20.73 -15.06 8.88
N ASP A 228 21.37 -14.63 9.98
CA ASP A 228 20.86 -14.85 11.33
C ASP A 228 19.73 -13.89 11.65
N TRP A 229 18.50 -14.30 11.37
CA TRP A 229 17.29 -13.53 11.66
C TRP A 229 16.89 -13.49 13.14
N ASN A 230 17.53 -14.26 14.01
CA ASN A 230 17.47 -14.10 15.46
C ASN A 230 18.43 -13.02 15.95
N ALA A 231 18.76 -12.12 15.06
CA ALA A 231 19.78 -11.12 15.19
C ALA A 231 19.38 -9.92 16.04
N TYR A 232 20.14 -8.87 15.92
CA TYR A 232 20.24 -7.75 16.84
C TYR A 232 18.92 -6.96 17.03
N PHE A 233 18.22 -6.60 15.95
CA PHE A 233 16.99 -5.84 16.09
C PHE A 233 15.81 -6.70 16.53
N TYR A 234 15.05 -6.19 17.49
CA TYR A 234 13.75 -6.68 17.83
C TYR A 234 12.67 -5.92 17.05
N TYR A 235 12.68 -4.57 17.13
CA TYR A 235 11.83 -3.74 16.27
C TYR A 235 12.69 -3.02 15.23
N ASN A 236 12.25 -3.09 13.97
CA ASN A 236 12.81 -2.32 12.89
C ASN A 236 11.97 -1.05 12.66
N ALA A 237 12.59 0.14 12.68
CA ALA A 237 11.89 1.42 12.59
C ALA A 237 11.54 1.76 11.13
N ILE A 238 10.70 0.94 10.53
CA ILE A 238 10.23 1.04 9.13
C ILE A 238 8.72 0.88 9.11
N ASP A 239 8.07 1.33 8.04
CA ASP A 239 6.66 1.15 7.73
C ASP A 239 5.72 1.68 8.84
N PRO A 240 5.81 2.97 9.21
CA PRO A 240 4.91 3.52 10.20
C PRO A 240 3.48 3.62 9.67
N THR A 241 2.51 3.38 10.54
CA THR A 241 1.15 3.87 10.40
C THR A 241 0.76 4.70 11.61
N TYR A 242 -0.13 5.68 11.41
CA TYR A 242 -0.46 6.66 12.43
C TYR A 242 -1.97 6.82 12.53
N ILE A 243 -2.48 6.85 13.77
CA ILE A 243 -3.90 7.00 14.04
C ILE A 243 -4.15 7.96 15.22
N VAL A 244 -5.23 8.74 15.10
CA VAL A 244 -5.87 9.43 16.21
C VAL A 244 -7.09 8.61 16.62
N THR A 245 -7.12 8.16 17.85
CA THR A 245 -8.22 7.35 18.38
C THR A 245 -9.45 8.21 18.69
N PRO A 246 -10.65 7.62 18.83
CA PRO A 246 -11.87 8.38 19.15
C PRO A 246 -11.80 9.18 20.45
N ASP A 247 -10.95 8.78 21.40
CA ASP A 247 -10.70 9.49 22.65
C ASP A 247 -9.57 10.55 22.52
N GLY A 248 -9.12 10.82 21.31
CA GLY A 248 -8.14 11.88 21.00
C GLY A 248 -6.69 11.54 21.30
N LYS A 249 -6.37 10.29 21.61
CA LYS A 249 -4.98 9.86 21.76
C LYS A 249 -4.35 9.56 20.42
N HIS A 250 -3.05 9.81 20.32
CA HIS A 250 -2.28 9.62 19.11
C HIS A 250 -1.35 8.41 19.26
N TYR A 251 -1.33 7.56 18.22
CA TYR A 251 -0.50 6.36 18.22
C TYR A 251 0.23 6.18 16.90
N LEU A 252 1.45 5.65 16.99
CA LEU A 252 2.26 5.16 15.89
C LEU A 252 2.40 3.65 16.03
N ILE A 253 2.11 2.92 14.95
CA ILE A 253 2.49 1.51 14.83
C ILE A 253 3.59 1.45 13.79
N TYR A 254 4.65 0.69 14.07
CA TYR A 254 5.78 0.53 13.15
C TYR A 254 6.39 -0.86 13.29
N GLY A 255 7.11 -1.31 12.28
CA GLY A 255 7.79 -2.59 12.25
C GLY A 255 7.72 -3.24 10.87
N SER A 256 8.81 -3.87 10.49
CA SER A 256 8.95 -4.51 9.20
C SER A 256 9.94 -5.67 9.31
N TRP A 257 9.52 -6.86 8.93
CA TRP A 257 10.30 -8.10 8.90
C TRP A 257 10.84 -8.64 10.22
N HIS A 258 11.08 -7.78 11.23
CA HIS A 258 11.63 -8.15 12.53
C HIS A 258 10.54 -8.18 13.61
N SER A 259 10.32 -9.32 14.23
CA SER A 259 9.50 -9.55 15.44
C SER A 259 8.04 -9.06 15.41
N GLY A 260 7.62 -8.37 14.36
CA GLY A 260 6.26 -7.82 14.21
C GLY A 260 6.16 -6.32 14.44
N PHE A 261 4.99 -5.87 14.87
CA PHE A 261 4.60 -4.46 14.93
C PHE A 261 4.57 -3.94 16.37
N ALA A 262 5.22 -2.79 16.60
CA ALA A 262 5.26 -2.07 17.87
C ALA A 262 4.28 -0.90 17.86
N LEU A 263 3.58 -0.69 18.97
CA LEU A 263 2.68 0.44 19.21
C LEU A 263 3.33 1.42 20.18
N LEU A 264 3.47 2.69 19.77
CA LEU A 264 3.92 3.81 20.60
C LEU A 264 2.80 4.84 20.74
N GLN A 265 2.52 5.27 21.97
CA GLN A 265 1.68 6.43 22.20
C GLN A 265 2.48 7.72 21.99
N LEU A 266 1.87 8.70 21.35
CA LEU A 266 2.48 9.97 21.00
C LEU A 266 1.81 11.13 21.74
N ASP A 267 2.56 12.19 21.98
CA ASP A 267 2.02 13.48 22.39
C ASP A 267 1.27 14.12 21.22
N PRO A 268 -0.01 14.49 21.36
CA PRO A 268 -0.80 15.02 20.26
C PRO A 268 -0.25 16.30 19.63
N THR A 269 0.35 17.15 20.44
CA THR A 269 0.87 18.45 19.98
C THR A 269 2.19 18.29 19.23
N THR A 270 3.14 17.56 19.83
CA THR A 270 4.49 17.43 19.27
C THR A 270 4.61 16.29 18.28
N GLY A 271 3.71 15.32 18.30
CA GLY A 271 3.80 14.10 17.48
C GLY A 271 4.95 13.16 17.86
N LYS A 272 5.60 13.39 19.02
CA LYS A 272 6.72 12.57 19.50
C LYS A 272 6.24 11.55 20.52
N PRO A 273 7.00 10.46 20.77
CA PRO A 273 6.68 9.53 21.85
C PRO A 273 6.44 10.25 23.17
N LEU A 274 5.38 9.89 23.89
CA LEU A 274 5.05 10.47 25.20
C LEU A 274 6.19 10.28 26.20
N ASN A 275 6.78 9.09 26.20
CA ASN A 275 7.90 8.77 27.05
C ASN A 275 9.21 9.01 26.32
N LYS A 276 10.21 9.51 27.04
CA LYS A 276 11.56 9.64 26.49
C LYS A 276 12.10 8.25 26.15
N LEU A 277 12.41 8.04 24.87
CA LEU A 277 13.10 6.84 24.44
C LEU A 277 14.48 6.78 25.08
N GLY A 278 14.82 5.62 25.61
CA GLY A 278 16.17 5.34 26.10
C GLY A 278 17.15 5.04 24.97
N ASN A 279 18.21 4.32 25.30
CA ASN A 279 19.10 3.77 24.27
C ASN A 279 18.33 2.78 23.38
N PRO A 280 18.65 2.68 22.06
CA PRO A 280 17.99 1.75 21.16
C PRO A 280 18.45 0.29 21.35
N TRP A 281 18.89 -0.06 22.54
CA TRP A 281 19.20 -1.42 22.98
C TRP A 281 18.89 -1.56 24.48
N ALA A 282 18.37 -2.70 24.83
CA ALA A 282 18.08 -3.08 26.19
C ALA A 282 18.66 -4.47 26.47
N THR A 283 18.71 -4.87 27.70
CA THR A 283 19.18 -6.20 28.11
C THR A 283 18.03 -7.20 28.28
N SER A 284 16.80 -6.72 28.21
CA SER A 284 15.59 -7.53 28.30
C SER A 284 14.51 -7.02 27.35
N LEU A 285 13.60 -7.92 26.96
CA LEU A 285 12.42 -7.56 26.17
C LEU A 285 11.46 -6.64 26.93
N SER A 286 11.33 -6.82 28.24
CA SER A 286 10.49 -5.97 29.09
C SER A 286 10.96 -4.52 29.07
N ASP A 287 12.26 -4.28 29.22
CA ASP A 287 12.83 -2.94 29.19
C ASP A 287 12.68 -2.31 27.79
N LEU A 288 12.90 -3.11 26.74
CA LEU A 288 12.70 -2.64 25.38
C LEU A 288 11.25 -2.22 25.12
N THR A 289 10.28 -3.06 25.47
CA THR A 289 8.87 -2.78 25.21
C THR A 289 8.34 -1.60 26.02
N SER A 290 8.88 -1.35 27.20
CA SER A 290 8.52 -0.16 27.98
C SER A 290 8.95 1.16 27.34
N LEU A 291 9.99 1.14 26.51
CA LEU A 291 10.54 2.33 25.87
C LEU A 291 10.16 2.46 24.39
N TYR A 292 10.20 1.36 23.64
CA TYR A 292 10.07 1.33 22.19
C TYR A 292 8.71 0.80 21.70
N GLY A 293 7.80 0.51 22.61
CA GLY A 293 6.41 0.18 22.32
C GLY A 293 6.03 -1.28 22.54
N VAL A 294 4.74 -1.48 22.74
CA VAL A 294 4.15 -2.81 22.97
C VAL A 294 3.92 -3.50 21.64
N ARG A 295 4.25 -4.79 21.55
CA ARG A 295 3.97 -5.57 20.34
C ARG A 295 2.47 -5.83 20.20
N VAL A 296 1.87 -5.29 19.14
CA VAL A 296 0.43 -5.48 18.84
C VAL A 296 0.18 -6.59 17.84
N GLY A 297 1.20 -7.02 17.08
CA GLY A 297 1.04 -8.09 16.11
C GLY A 297 2.35 -8.72 15.68
N THR A 298 2.28 -10.02 15.36
CA THR A 298 3.40 -10.78 14.80
C THR A 298 2.86 -11.96 13.97
N ARG A 299 3.42 -12.22 12.79
CA ARG A 299 3.01 -13.37 11.97
C ARG A 299 3.43 -14.68 12.63
N THR A 300 4.63 -14.73 13.21
CA THR A 300 5.12 -15.89 13.95
C THR A 300 5.79 -15.50 15.26
N ALA A 301 5.49 -16.24 16.33
CA ALA A 301 6.12 -16.03 17.62
C ALA A 301 7.48 -16.77 17.77
N SER A 302 7.75 -17.76 16.92
CA SER A 302 8.91 -18.64 17.01
C SER A 302 10.17 -18.07 16.34
N SER A 303 10.05 -17.02 15.52
CA SER A 303 11.15 -16.41 14.78
C SER A 303 11.02 -14.89 14.76
N ARG A 304 12.14 -14.20 14.67
CA ARG A 304 12.15 -12.75 14.40
C ARG A 304 11.90 -12.42 12.94
N TRP A 305 12.18 -13.33 12.03
CA TRP A 305 11.85 -13.18 10.62
C TRP A 305 10.35 -13.39 10.42
N GLN A 306 9.67 -12.35 9.99
CA GLN A 306 8.22 -12.32 9.93
C GLN A 306 7.65 -12.52 8.52
N ALA A 307 8.36 -12.12 7.46
CA ALA A 307 7.80 -11.97 6.12
C ALA A 307 6.45 -11.21 6.15
N SER A 308 6.42 -10.13 6.92
CA SER A 308 5.25 -9.28 7.15
C SER A 308 5.71 -7.86 7.46
N GLU A 309 5.06 -6.88 6.80
CA GLU A 309 5.40 -5.47 6.85
C GLU A 309 4.20 -4.58 6.49
N GLY A 310 4.42 -3.28 6.24
CA GLY A 310 3.43 -2.39 5.66
C GLY A 310 2.14 -2.30 6.47
N SER A 311 2.26 -2.05 7.78
CA SER A 311 1.09 -1.92 8.65
C SER A 311 0.25 -0.70 8.30
N GLU A 312 -1.07 -0.83 8.27
CA GLU A 312 -2.04 0.26 8.15
C GLU A 312 -3.17 0.06 9.16
N ILE A 313 -3.51 1.12 9.92
CA ILE A 313 -4.52 1.06 10.97
C ILE A 313 -5.64 2.05 10.73
N ILE A 314 -6.88 1.59 10.84
CA ILE A 314 -8.08 2.44 10.84
C ILE A 314 -8.98 2.08 12.02
N TYR A 315 -9.88 2.99 12.38
CA TYR A 315 -10.96 2.73 13.32
C TYR A 315 -12.31 2.83 12.64
N LYS A 316 -13.17 1.83 12.85
CA LYS A 316 -14.55 1.84 12.35
C LYS A 316 -15.46 0.99 13.25
N ASP A 317 -16.62 1.53 13.58
CA ASP A 317 -17.71 0.84 14.28
C ASP A 317 -17.27 0.05 15.53
N GLY A 318 -16.41 0.67 16.36
CA GLY A 318 -15.93 0.06 17.61
C GLY A 318 -14.71 -0.83 17.48
N TYR A 319 -14.14 -0.98 16.27
CA TYR A 319 -12.96 -1.81 16.04
C TYR A 319 -11.82 -1.04 15.38
N TYR A 320 -10.61 -1.35 15.80
CA TYR A 320 -9.38 -1.04 15.12
C TYR A 320 -9.09 -2.18 14.13
N TYR A 321 -8.96 -1.87 12.85
CA TYR A 321 -8.58 -2.81 11.80
C TYR A 321 -7.13 -2.57 11.44
N LEU A 322 -6.29 -3.58 11.63
CA LEU A 322 -4.88 -3.55 11.28
C LEU A 322 -4.67 -4.38 10.02
N PHE A 323 -4.36 -3.70 8.92
CA PHE A 323 -3.95 -4.32 7.66
C PHE A 323 -2.43 -4.52 7.69
N MET A 324 -1.96 -5.53 7.00
CA MET A 324 -0.54 -5.79 6.83
C MET A 324 -0.27 -6.49 5.49
N ALA A 325 0.92 -6.26 4.97
CA ALA A 325 1.44 -6.99 3.84
C ALA A 325 2.14 -8.27 4.30
N TYR A 326 1.96 -9.35 3.54
CA TYR A 326 2.68 -10.60 3.73
C TYR A 326 3.59 -10.87 2.54
N ASP A 327 4.74 -11.49 2.81
CA ASP A 327 5.76 -11.98 1.87
C ASP A 327 6.59 -10.85 1.22
N GLY A 328 7.32 -11.13 0.15
CA GLY A 328 8.15 -10.15 -0.53
C GLY A 328 7.34 -9.28 -1.50
N LEU A 329 7.79 -8.07 -1.69
CA LEU A 329 7.12 -7.00 -2.46
C LEU A 329 7.01 -7.25 -3.98
N ASP A 330 7.50 -8.36 -4.47
CA ASP A 330 7.39 -8.80 -5.86
C ASP A 330 6.08 -9.57 -6.14
N VAL A 331 6.14 -10.78 -6.69
CA VAL A 331 4.93 -11.54 -7.06
C VAL A 331 4.06 -11.92 -5.86
N PRO A 332 4.60 -12.49 -4.74
CA PRO A 332 3.78 -13.05 -3.67
C PRO A 332 3.07 -12.02 -2.79
N TYR A 333 3.40 -10.74 -2.90
CA TYR A 333 2.91 -9.70 -2.00
C TYR A 333 1.39 -9.65 -1.95
N ASN A 334 0.83 -9.77 -0.73
CA ASN A 334 -0.60 -9.87 -0.51
C ASN A 334 -1.01 -9.17 0.79
N THR A 335 -2.26 -8.71 0.88
CA THR A 335 -2.75 -7.96 2.05
C THR A 335 -3.67 -8.81 2.90
N ARG A 336 -3.46 -8.76 4.21
CA ARG A 336 -4.28 -9.38 5.25
C ARG A 336 -4.84 -8.32 6.19
N VAL A 337 -5.88 -8.68 6.95
CA VAL A 337 -6.46 -7.79 7.95
C VAL A 337 -6.87 -8.55 9.20
N VAL A 338 -6.63 -7.93 10.35
CA VAL A 338 -7.06 -8.38 11.67
C VAL A 338 -7.73 -7.22 12.40
N ARG A 339 -8.47 -7.48 13.48
CA ARG A 339 -9.11 -6.40 14.24
C ARG A 339 -9.09 -6.62 15.74
N SER A 340 -9.24 -5.53 16.47
CA SER A 340 -9.40 -5.51 17.94
C SER A 340 -10.35 -4.39 18.36
N SER A 341 -11.02 -4.54 19.50
CA SER A 341 -11.75 -3.44 20.15
C SER A 341 -10.84 -2.48 20.92
N SER A 342 -9.57 -2.84 21.14
CA SER A 342 -8.55 -2.02 21.77
C SER A 342 -7.40 -1.77 20.79
N ILE A 343 -6.85 -0.54 20.80
CA ILE A 343 -5.66 -0.21 19.99
C ILE A 343 -4.43 -1.05 20.37
N GLU A 344 -4.34 -1.46 21.62
CA GLU A 344 -3.26 -2.29 22.14
C GLU A 344 -3.46 -3.79 21.86
N GLY A 345 -4.59 -4.16 21.28
CA GLY A 345 -4.95 -5.56 21.02
C GLY A 345 -5.67 -6.22 22.20
N PRO A 346 -5.77 -7.56 22.22
CA PRO A 346 -5.29 -8.47 21.19
C PRO A 346 -6.05 -8.36 19.87
N TYR A 347 -5.32 -8.49 18.76
CA TYR A 347 -5.89 -8.49 17.41
C TYR A 347 -6.21 -9.91 16.96
N TYR A 348 -7.40 -10.08 16.39
CA TYR A 348 -7.87 -11.37 15.90
C TYR A 348 -8.19 -11.30 14.41
N ASP A 349 -7.92 -12.38 13.70
CA ASP A 349 -8.39 -12.56 12.34
C ASP A 349 -9.88 -12.96 12.29
N ILE A 350 -10.46 -13.04 11.10
CA ILE A 350 -11.88 -13.39 10.90
C ILE A 350 -12.25 -14.75 11.49
N THR A 351 -11.30 -15.67 11.63
CA THR A 351 -11.49 -17.01 12.18
C THR A 351 -11.28 -17.08 13.69
N GLY A 352 -10.88 -15.97 14.31
CA GLY A 352 -10.62 -15.88 15.75
C GLY A 352 -9.19 -16.23 16.17
N ARG A 353 -8.24 -16.36 15.23
CA ARG A 353 -6.83 -16.57 15.56
C ARG A 353 -6.18 -15.30 16.06
N ASN A 354 -5.39 -15.41 17.11
CA ASN A 354 -4.76 -14.27 17.77
C ASN A 354 -3.45 -13.87 17.08
N PHE A 355 -3.49 -12.79 16.29
CA PHE A 355 -2.34 -12.24 15.61
C PHE A 355 -1.31 -11.61 16.55
N THR A 356 -1.74 -11.07 17.70
CA THR A 356 -0.82 -10.48 18.69
C THR A 356 0.16 -11.51 19.25
N SER A 357 -0.22 -12.78 19.27
CA SER A 357 0.60 -13.89 19.75
C SER A 357 1.19 -14.78 18.65
N GLY A 358 1.01 -14.43 17.37
CA GLY A 358 1.59 -15.17 16.24
C GLY A 358 0.62 -16.19 15.63
N ALA A 359 -0.34 -15.71 14.83
CA ALA A 359 -1.39 -16.54 14.25
C ALA A 359 -0.99 -17.26 12.94
N GLY A 360 0.19 -16.97 12.39
CA GLY A 360 0.57 -17.45 11.06
C GLY A 360 -0.19 -16.69 9.97
N ASP A 361 -0.77 -17.43 9.02
CA ASP A 361 -1.54 -16.83 7.93
C ASP A 361 -2.92 -16.40 8.42
N CYS A 362 -3.12 -15.07 8.50
CA CYS A 362 -4.39 -14.47 8.89
C CYS A 362 -5.36 -14.35 7.72
N TYR A 363 -6.65 -14.33 8.02
CA TYR A 363 -7.73 -14.12 7.07
C TYR A 363 -8.65 -12.98 7.54
N PRO A 364 -9.39 -12.30 6.64
CA PRO A 364 -9.46 -12.57 5.21
C PRO A 364 -8.21 -12.11 4.45
N ILE A 365 -8.04 -12.62 3.24
CA ILE A 365 -7.19 -12.04 2.22
C ILE A 365 -7.93 -10.82 1.66
N VAL A 366 -7.32 -9.64 1.73
CA VAL A 366 -7.89 -8.40 1.18
C VAL A 366 -7.52 -8.24 -0.30
N THR A 367 -6.26 -8.50 -0.61
CA THR A 367 -5.72 -8.56 -1.99
C THR A 367 -4.72 -9.70 -2.11
N HIS A 368 -4.60 -10.26 -3.30
CA HIS A 368 -3.64 -11.30 -3.67
C HIS A 368 -3.31 -11.15 -5.17
N PRO A 369 -2.16 -11.61 -5.65
CA PRO A 369 -1.89 -11.70 -7.08
C PRO A 369 -3.01 -12.42 -7.82
N TYR A 370 -3.50 -11.83 -8.90
CA TYR A 370 -4.68 -12.35 -9.60
C TYR A 370 -4.61 -12.14 -11.11
N LYS A 371 -5.48 -12.86 -11.83
CA LYS A 371 -5.60 -12.76 -13.27
C LYS A 371 -7.03 -13.03 -13.71
N PHE A 372 -7.66 -12.05 -14.35
CA PHE A 372 -8.89 -12.27 -15.09
C PHE A 372 -8.61 -12.90 -16.45
N ASN A 373 -9.64 -13.51 -17.07
CA ASN A 373 -9.50 -14.17 -18.35
C ASN A 373 -9.05 -13.17 -19.43
N LEU A 374 -8.17 -13.62 -20.32
CA LEU A 374 -7.60 -12.82 -21.42
C LEU A 374 -6.78 -11.59 -20.96
N SER A 375 -6.45 -11.51 -19.69
CA SER A 375 -5.64 -10.45 -19.10
C SER A 375 -4.29 -11.00 -18.63
N TYR A 376 -3.31 -10.15 -18.46
CA TYR A 376 -2.04 -10.49 -17.82
C TYR A 376 -2.16 -10.50 -16.29
N GLY A 377 -3.19 -9.86 -15.73
CA GLY A 377 -3.40 -9.70 -14.29
C GLY A 377 -2.37 -8.81 -13.61
N TRP A 378 -2.40 -8.82 -12.29
CA TRP A 378 -1.53 -8.00 -11.45
C TRP A 378 -0.86 -8.83 -10.36
N VAL A 379 0.35 -8.42 -9.98
CA VAL A 379 1.16 -9.03 -8.93
C VAL A 379 1.66 -7.96 -7.96
N GLY A 380 2.22 -8.33 -6.83
CA GLY A 380 2.81 -7.41 -5.88
C GLY A 380 1.80 -6.42 -5.28
N ILE A 381 0.55 -6.84 -5.04
CA ILE A 381 -0.57 -5.96 -4.64
C ILE A 381 -0.68 -5.92 -3.13
N SER A 382 0.07 -5.05 -2.49
CA SER A 382 0.01 -4.85 -1.05
C SER A 382 0.67 -3.54 -0.62
N HIS A 383 1.06 -3.43 0.65
CA HIS A 383 1.52 -2.23 1.31
C HIS A 383 0.53 -1.09 1.06
N CYS A 384 -0.58 -1.18 1.75
CA CYS A 384 -1.74 -0.34 1.49
C CYS A 384 -1.87 0.84 2.45
N CYS A 385 -2.63 1.84 2.02
CA CYS A 385 -3.36 2.70 2.94
C CYS A 385 -4.86 2.54 2.75
N VAL A 386 -5.62 2.73 3.82
CA VAL A 386 -7.09 2.64 3.84
C VAL A 386 -7.66 3.92 4.39
N PHE A 387 -8.58 4.53 3.65
CA PHE A 387 -9.16 5.81 4.03
C PHE A 387 -10.63 5.91 3.62
N GLN A 388 -11.38 6.73 4.35
CA GLN A 388 -12.73 7.11 3.99
C GLN A 388 -12.70 8.34 3.10
N LYS A 389 -13.49 8.33 2.03
CA LYS A 389 -13.65 9.49 1.16
C LYS A 389 -14.36 10.60 1.92
N GLU A 390 -13.78 11.79 1.86
CA GLU A 390 -14.27 12.97 2.59
C GLU A 390 -15.75 13.22 2.34
N ASN A 391 -16.51 13.46 3.41
CA ASN A 391 -17.96 13.71 3.41
C ASN A 391 -18.84 12.58 2.82
N THR A 392 -18.34 11.37 2.78
CA THR A 392 -19.09 10.18 2.31
C THR A 392 -18.91 9.00 3.26
N ASN A 393 -19.66 7.91 3.04
CA ASN A 393 -19.46 6.62 3.71
C ASN A 393 -18.65 5.63 2.85
N GLU A 394 -18.06 6.09 1.74
CA GLU A 394 -17.26 5.26 0.86
C GLU A 394 -15.85 5.09 1.42
N TRP A 395 -15.37 3.86 1.42
CA TRP A 395 -14.01 3.51 1.83
C TRP A 395 -13.17 3.10 0.64
N PHE A 396 -11.91 3.44 0.71
CA PHE A 396 -10.94 3.15 -0.34
C PHE A 396 -9.72 2.44 0.22
N PHE A 397 -9.19 1.58 -0.59
CA PHE A 397 -7.94 0.88 -0.44
C PHE A 397 -7.01 1.36 -1.54
N MET A 398 -5.85 1.86 -1.19
CA MET A 398 -4.80 2.18 -2.14
C MET A 398 -3.56 1.38 -1.82
N SER A 399 -3.00 0.72 -2.83
CA SER A 399 -1.75 -0.03 -2.71
C SER A 399 -0.88 0.21 -3.93
N GLN A 400 0.35 -0.25 -3.86
CA GLN A 400 1.11 -0.52 -5.06
C GLN A 400 0.60 -1.78 -5.77
N ALA A 401 0.94 -1.93 -7.03
CA ALA A 401 0.80 -3.14 -7.84
C ALA A 401 1.86 -3.13 -8.94
N ARG A 402 2.14 -4.31 -9.51
CA ARG A 402 3.06 -4.48 -10.62
C ARG A 402 2.42 -5.29 -11.72
N LEU A 403 2.79 -5.01 -12.96
CA LEU A 403 2.54 -5.95 -14.05
C LEU A 403 3.42 -7.19 -13.87
N PRO A 404 2.99 -8.37 -14.33
CA PRO A 404 3.88 -9.51 -14.47
C PRO A 404 5.08 -9.20 -15.39
N VAL A 405 6.13 -10.01 -15.31
CA VAL A 405 7.28 -9.92 -16.23
C VAL A 405 6.84 -10.26 -17.65
N ASN A 406 7.42 -9.58 -18.63
CA ASN A 406 7.21 -9.80 -20.07
C ASN A 406 5.78 -9.54 -20.59
N VAL A 407 5.02 -8.67 -19.96
CA VAL A 407 3.74 -8.22 -20.50
C VAL A 407 3.97 -7.48 -21.82
N GLY A 408 3.25 -7.87 -22.88
CA GLY A 408 3.37 -7.27 -24.20
C GLY A 408 4.79 -7.39 -24.84
N GLY A 409 5.61 -8.33 -24.36
CA GLY A 409 7.00 -8.49 -24.80
C GLY A 409 7.99 -7.54 -24.11
N ASN A 410 7.55 -6.72 -23.16
CA ASN A 410 8.40 -5.85 -22.37
C ASN A 410 9.03 -6.60 -21.19
N ALA A 411 10.33 -6.91 -21.27
CA ALA A 411 11.07 -7.61 -20.21
C ALA A 411 11.09 -6.85 -18.87
N TYR A 412 10.82 -5.55 -18.90
CA TYR A 412 10.84 -4.66 -17.72
C TYR A 412 9.44 -4.25 -17.27
N SER A 413 8.38 -4.90 -17.74
CA SER A 413 7.00 -4.53 -17.41
C SER A 413 6.71 -4.52 -15.91
N ASN A 414 7.40 -5.35 -15.11
CA ASN A 414 7.23 -5.41 -13.66
C ASN A 414 8.14 -4.48 -12.86
N SER A 415 8.97 -3.65 -13.50
CA SER A 415 9.93 -2.80 -12.79
C SER A 415 9.30 -1.51 -12.23
N ILE A 416 8.10 -1.14 -12.69
CA ILE A 416 7.40 0.06 -12.26
C ILE A 416 6.25 -0.31 -11.37
N MET A 417 6.19 0.33 -10.20
CA MET A 417 5.08 0.20 -9.28
C MET A 417 3.99 1.21 -9.64
N MET A 418 2.79 0.69 -9.77
CA MET A 418 1.58 1.43 -10.08
C MET A 418 0.73 1.58 -8.83
N GLY A 419 0.27 2.80 -8.54
CA GLY A 419 -0.75 2.99 -7.52
C GLY A 419 -2.10 2.46 -8.00
N HIS A 420 -2.72 1.62 -7.21
CA HIS A 420 -4.06 1.10 -7.44
C HIS A 420 -5.01 1.61 -6.37
N VAL A 421 -5.90 2.51 -6.74
CA VAL A 421 -7.04 2.89 -5.89
C VAL A 421 -8.18 1.94 -6.18
N ARG A 422 -8.78 1.35 -5.14
CA ARG A 422 -9.92 0.42 -5.22
C ARG A 422 -10.97 0.82 -4.18
N ARG A 423 -12.25 0.61 -4.48
CA ARG A 423 -13.25 0.68 -3.40
C ARG A 423 -13.01 -0.44 -2.41
N LEU A 424 -13.22 -0.13 -1.14
CA LEU A 424 -13.22 -1.10 -0.05
C LEU A 424 -14.65 -1.30 0.41
N VAL A 425 -15.15 -2.52 0.33
CA VAL A 425 -16.51 -2.87 0.75
C VAL A 425 -16.49 -3.62 2.08
N TRP A 426 -17.54 -3.43 2.87
CA TRP A 426 -17.70 -4.08 4.18
C TRP A 426 -18.63 -5.27 4.03
N CYS A 427 -18.07 -6.46 3.96
CA CYS A 427 -18.79 -7.69 3.68
C CYS A 427 -19.02 -8.53 4.93
N PRO A 428 -20.17 -9.24 5.04
CA PRO A 428 -20.38 -10.22 6.09
C PRO A 428 -19.28 -11.28 6.15
N ALA A 429 -18.90 -11.68 7.35
CA ALA A 429 -17.92 -12.75 7.57
C ALA A 429 -18.43 -14.11 7.06
N SER A 430 -19.74 -14.32 7.11
CA SER A 430 -20.44 -15.49 6.60
C SER A 430 -21.96 -15.22 6.51
N ILE A 431 -22.70 -16.12 5.88
CA ILE A 431 -24.17 -16.04 5.82
C ILE A 431 -24.82 -16.13 7.22
N SER A 432 -24.20 -16.83 8.16
CA SER A 432 -24.66 -16.94 9.54
C SER A 432 -24.30 -15.73 10.40
N GLU A 433 -23.42 -14.86 9.94
CA GLU A 433 -22.97 -13.66 10.66
C GLU A 433 -23.12 -12.41 9.78
N PRO A 434 -24.34 -12.03 9.36
CA PRO A 434 -24.56 -10.98 8.37
C PRO A 434 -24.18 -9.58 8.87
N ASN A 435 -24.06 -9.37 10.18
CA ASN A 435 -23.67 -8.10 10.80
C ASN A 435 -22.19 -8.07 11.22
N ASN A 436 -21.47 -9.17 11.10
CA ASN A 436 -20.03 -9.24 11.35
C ASN A 436 -19.27 -8.84 10.09
N LEU A 437 -19.09 -7.53 9.89
CA LEU A 437 -18.55 -6.98 8.65
C LEU A 437 -17.02 -6.93 8.66
N TRP A 438 -16.43 -7.30 7.51
CA TRP A 438 -15.00 -7.25 7.28
C TRP A 438 -14.66 -6.51 5.98
N PRO A 439 -13.54 -5.76 5.94
CA PRO A 439 -13.15 -4.98 4.77
C PRO A 439 -12.52 -5.87 3.69
N ILE A 440 -13.02 -5.76 2.47
CA ILE A 440 -12.50 -6.45 1.29
C ILE A 440 -12.36 -5.44 0.14
N ALA A 441 -11.21 -5.40 -0.54
CA ALA A 441 -11.02 -4.57 -1.71
C ALA A 441 -11.79 -5.14 -2.92
N LEU A 442 -12.40 -4.28 -3.73
CA LEU A 442 -12.98 -4.70 -5.01
C LEU A 442 -11.89 -5.08 -6.03
N PRO A 443 -12.21 -5.96 -6.99
CA PRO A 443 -11.21 -6.47 -7.94
C PRO A 443 -10.71 -5.44 -8.95
N GLU A 444 -11.52 -4.41 -9.26
CA GLU A 444 -11.18 -3.40 -10.27
C GLU A 444 -10.69 -2.09 -9.63
N ARG A 445 -9.87 -1.35 -10.39
CA ARG A 445 -9.43 -0.01 -10.02
C ARG A 445 -10.61 0.96 -10.06
N TYR A 446 -10.64 1.89 -9.14
CA TYR A 446 -11.65 2.93 -9.07
C TYR A 446 -11.55 3.87 -10.27
N ALA A 447 -12.69 4.15 -10.90
CA ALA A 447 -12.80 5.02 -12.05
C ALA A 447 -13.84 6.15 -11.88
N ALA A 448 -14.35 6.36 -10.67
CA ALA A 448 -15.41 7.33 -10.37
C ALA A 448 -16.69 7.11 -11.22
N VAL A 449 -17.05 5.84 -11.45
CA VAL A 449 -18.29 5.51 -12.17
C VAL A 449 -19.47 6.17 -11.49
N PRO A 450 -20.31 6.93 -12.22
CA PRO A 450 -21.48 7.58 -11.65
C PRO A 450 -22.49 6.58 -11.10
N ASP A 451 -23.35 7.07 -10.19
CA ASP A 451 -24.48 6.28 -9.74
C ASP A 451 -25.56 6.23 -10.86
N TYR A 452 -25.63 5.12 -11.55
CA TYR A 452 -26.65 4.83 -12.56
C TYR A 452 -27.94 4.26 -11.94
N GLY A 453 -28.18 4.47 -10.66
CA GLY A 453 -29.36 3.99 -9.94
C GLY A 453 -29.26 2.53 -9.49
N THR A 454 -30.39 1.97 -9.09
CA THR A 454 -30.45 0.66 -8.45
C THR A 454 -29.92 -0.46 -9.36
N ILE A 455 -29.03 -1.27 -8.84
CA ILE A 455 -28.64 -2.54 -9.47
C ILE A 455 -29.81 -3.50 -9.30
N THR A 456 -30.30 -4.08 -10.38
CA THR A 456 -31.40 -5.05 -10.35
C THR A 456 -30.89 -6.48 -10.43
N LYS A 457 -31.67 -7.46 -9.95
CA LYS A 457 -31.34 -8.87 -10.08
C LYS A 457 -31.09 -9.26 -11.53
N ASP A 458 -31.94 -8.79 -12.45
CA ASP A 458 -31.85 -9.12 -13.87
C ASP A 458 -30.57 -8.60 -14.52
N SER A 459 -30.07 -7.44 -14.06
CA SER A 459 -28.80 -6.90 -14.56
C SER A 459 -27.59 -7.73 -14.17
N LEU A 460 -27.71 -8.61 -13.18
CA LEU A 460 -26.66 -9.51 -12.72
C LEU A 460 -26.67 -10.88 -13.40
N VAL A 461 -27.77 -11.23 -14.10
CA VAL A 461 -27.84 -12.47 -14.88
C VAL A 461 -26.79 -12.46 -16.00
N GLY A 462 -26.12 -13.58 -16.20
CA GLY A 462 -25.11 -13.76 -17.24
C GLY A 462 -23.85 -14.44 -16.76
N THR A 463 -22.81 -14.34 -17.55
CA THR A 463 -21.50 -14.95 -17.27
C THR A 463 -20.60 -13.98 -16.50
N TRP A 464 -19.91 -14.50 -15.54
CA TRP A 464 -18.97 -13.81 -14.66
C TRP A 464 -17.62 -14.51 -14.69
N GLN A 465 -16.57 -13.74 -14.53
CA GLN A 465 -15.24 -14.21 -14.20
C GLN A 465 -15.13 -14.25 -12.68
N HIS A 466 -15.06 -15.43 -12.11
CA HIS A 466 -15.00 -15.65 -10.66
C HIS A 466 -13.60 -16.05 -10.24
N ILE A 467 -13.04 -15.37 -9.22
CA ILE A 467 -11.76 -15.71 -8.60
C ILE A 467 -12.04 -16.10 -7.15
N ASN A 468 -11.48 -17.21 -6.72
CA ASN A 468 -11.30 -17.54 -5.32
C ASN A 468 -9.86 -17.20 -4.95
N LEU A 469 -9.66 -16.09 -4.24
CA LEU A 469 -8.35 -15.71 -3.75
C LEU A 469 -7.91 -16.70 -2.67
N LYS A 470 -6.92 -17.48 -3.01
CA LYS A 470 -6.27 -18.44 -2.12
C LYS A 470 -4.83 -18.03 -1.91
N TYR A 471 -4.34 -18.19 -0.68
CA TYR A 471 -2.93 -17.99 -0.47
C TYR A 471 -2.10 -19.04 -1.21
N SER A 472 -1.36 -18.57 -2.21
CA SER A 472 -0.42 -19.39 -2.97
C SER A 472 0.82 -18.55 -3.29
N TYR A 473 1.94 -18.88 -2.66
CA TYR A 473 3.17 -18.11 -2.79
C TYR A 473 3.64 -18.01 -4.25
N GLY A 474 3.79 -16.80 -4.74
CA GLY A 474 4.33 -16.54 -6.08
C GLY A 474 3.43 -16.92 -7.26
N VAL A 475 2.14 -17.18 -7.02
CA VAL A 475 1.17 -17.59 -8.04
C VAL A 475 0.03 -16.59 -8.14
N GLN A 476 -0.41 -16.25 -9.35
CA GLN A 476 -1.64 -15.50 -9.59
C GLN A 476 -2.85 -16.43 -9.54
N ASP A 477 -3.87 -16.07 -8.74
CA ASP A 477 -5.17 -16.74 -8.79
C ASP A 477 -5.90 -16.37 -10.08
N ALA A 478 -6.23 -17.38 -10.88
CA ALA A 478 -6.88 -17.20 -12.17
C ALA A 478 -8.40 -17.30 -12.06
N ALA A 479 -9.09 -16.52 -12.89
CA ALA A 479 -10.54 -16.56 -12.97
C ALA A 479 -11.07 -17.85 -13.62
N SER A 480 -12.22 -18.30 -13.10
CA SER A 480 -13.04 -19.38 -13.66
C SER A 480 -14.41 -18.84 -14.06
N ALA A 481 -15.04 -19.41 -15.06
CA ALA A 481 -16.36 -18.98 -15.50
C ALA A 481 -17.44 -19.37 -14.46
N LEU A 482 -18.29 -18.39 -14.12
CA LEU A 482 -19.49 -18.56 -13.30
C LEU A 482 -20.68 -18.01 -14.06
N THR A 483 -21.75 -18.79 -14.20
CA THR A 483 -22.99 -18.34 -14.86
C THR A 483 -24.10 -18.20 -13.84
N LEU A 484 -24.67 -17.00 -13.73
CA LEU A 484 -25.88 -16.71 -12.94
C LEU A 484 -27.08 -16.72 -13.90
N LYS A 485 -28.03 -17.64 -13.69
CA LYS A 485 -29.18 -17.80 -14.54
C LYS A 485 -30.40 -17.05 -13.99
N ALA A 486 -31.32 -16.65 -14.87
CA ALA A 486 -32.53 -15.90 -14.50
C ALA A 486 -33.44 -16.66 -13.52
N ASP A 487 -33.43 -17.99 -13.56
CA ASP A 487 -34.20 -18.86 -12.65
C ASP A 487 -33.63 -18.90 -11.20
N GLY A 488 -32.53 -18.19 -10.94
CA GLY A 488 -31.89 -18.17 -9.64
C GLY A 488 -30.92 -19.32 -9.40
N THR A 489 -30.63 -20.13 -10.42
CA THR A 489 -29.57 -21.15 -10.34
C THR A 489 -28.24 -20.63 -10.88
N MET A 490 -27.13 -21.24 -10.45
CA MET A 490 -25.79 -20.93 -10.94
C MET A 490 -25.04 -22.19 -11.31
N SER A 491 -24.07 -22.04 -12.23
CA SER A 491 -23.24 -23.13 -12.72
C SER A 491 -21.83 -22.63 -13.09
N GLY A 492 -20.88 -23.55 -13.18
CA GLY A 492 -19.46 -23.25 -13.46
C GLY A 492 -18.60 -23.29 -12.19
N ALA A 493 -17.89 -22.22 -11.89
CA ALA A 493 -17.01 -22.13 -10.72
C ALA A 493 -17.72 -22.41 -9.38
N LEU A 494 -18.99 -22.07 -9.31
CA LEU A 494 -19.90 -22.39 -8.21
C LEU A 494 -21.17 -23.03 -8.78
N VAL A 495 -21.78 -23.92 -8.00
CA VAL A 495 -23.03 -24.62 -8.38
C VAL A 495 -24.04 -24.45 -7.25
N GLY A 496 -25.32 -24.30 -7.61
CA GLY A 496 -26.41 -24.14 -6.65
C GLY A 496 -27.32 -22.97 -7.00
N SER A 497 -27.81 -22.28 -5.98
CA SER A 497 -28.72 -21.12 -6.13
C SER A 497 -28.01 -19.81 -5.83
N TRP A 498 -28.54 -18.74 -6.42
CA TRP A 498 -28.12 -17.37 -6.12
C TRP A 498 -29.33 -16.45 -5.92
N SER A 499 -29.14 -15.43 -5.12
CA SER A 499 -30.12 -14.38 -4.89
C SER A 499 -29.45 -13.01 -4.72
N TYR A 500 -30.22 -11.94 -4.89
CA TYR A 500 -29.71 -10.59 -4.77
C TYR A 500 -30.64 -9.71 -3.92
N ASP A 501 -30.07 -9.03 -2.93
CA ASP A 501 -30.70 -8.00 -2.13
C ASP A 501 -30.27 -6.62 -2.66
N ALA A 502 -31.16 -5.95 -3.39
CA ALA A 502 -30.88 -4.66 -4.00
C ALA A 502 -30.68 -3.53 -2.98
N THR A 503 -31.31 -3.63 -1.80
CA THR A 503 -31.19 -2.62 -0.74
C THR A 503 -29.80 -2.63 -0.11
N LYS A 504 -29.25 -3.83 0.08
CA LYS A 504 -27.91 -4.03 0.65
C LYS A 504 -26.81 -4.11 -0.40
N LYS A 505 -27.18 -4.13 -1.69
CA LYS A 505 -26.25 -4.46 -2.80
C LYS A 505 -25.48 -5.77 -2.54
N GLN A 506 -26.15 -6.77 -1.98
CA GLN A 506 -25.54 -8.05 -1.61
C GLN A 506 -26.04 -9.16 -2.53
N LEU A 507 -25.11 -9.89 -3.11
CA LEU A 507 -25.33 -11.08 -3.92
C LEU A 507 -24.98 -12.31 -3.08
N THR A 508 -25.93 -13.22 -2.91
CA THR A 508 -25.69 -14.50 -2.23
C THR A 508 -25.40 -15.57 -3.28
N LEU A 509 -24.25 -16.19 -3.19
CA LEU A 509 -23.77 -17.28 -4.04
C LEU A 509 -23.68 -18.57 -3.21
N GLY A 510 -24.75 -19.37 -3.21
CA GLY A 510 -24.84 -20.52 -2.30
C GLY A 510 -24.79 -20.07 -0.83
N ASN A 511 -23.66 -20.34 -0.16
CA ASN A 511 -23.46 -19.98 1.25
C ASN A 511 -22.60 -18.71 1.46
N VAL A 512 -22.25 -18.00 0.39
CA VAL A 512 -21.35 -16.83 0.46
C VAL A 512 -22.11 -15.57 0.12
N ILE A 513 -21.93 -14.52 0.93
CA ILE A 513 -22.44 -13.18 0.62
C ILE A 513 -21.30 -12.33 0.08
N VAL A 514 -21.51 -11.72 -1.09
CA VAL A 514 -20.57 -10.79 -1.70
C VAL A 514 -21.25 -9.44 -1.95
N CYS A 515 -20.52 -8.34 -1.84
CA CYS A 515 -21.00 -6.99 -2.11
C CYS A 515 -20.79 -6.65 -3.59
N VAL A 516 -21.79 -6.07 -4.24
CA VAL A 516 -21.80 -5.76 -5.67
C VAL A 516 -21.70 -4.27 -5.88
N GLU A 517 -20.82 -3.84 -6.81
CA GLU A 517 -20.70 -2.46 -7.25
C GLU A 517 -20.54 -2.37 -8.77
N ARG A 518 -20.66 -1.14 -9.31
CA ARG A 518 -20.29 -0.83 -10.70
C ARG A 518 -18.89 -0.26 -10.72
N GLU A 519 -18.05 -0.81 -11.60
CA GLU A 519 -16.71 -0.30 -11.88
C GLU A 519 -16.42 -0.37 -13.39
N VAL A 520 -15.30 0.18 -13.80
CA VAL A 520 -14.80 0.00 -15.16
C VAL A 520 -14.09 -1.34 -15.25
N ASP A 521 -14.39 -2.11 -16.30
CA ASP A 521 -13.57 -3.26 -16.70
C ASP A 521 -12.32 -2.74 -17.41
N TRP A 522 -11.22 -2.62 -16.64
CA TRP A 522 -9.97 -2.06 -17.12
C TRP A 522 -9.23 -2.95 -18.12
N GLU A 523 -9.48 -4.24 -18.10
CA GLU A 523 -8.87 -5.21 -19.01
C GLU A 523 -9.65 -5.39 -20.32
N ALA A 524 -10.89 -4.91 -20.40
CA ALA A 524 -11.67 -4.98 -21.62
C ALA A 524 -11.13 -4.06 -22.72
N THR A 525 -11.30 -4.48 -23.97
CA THR A 525 -10.97 -3.67 -25.15
C THR A 525 -12.18 -3.60 -26.08
N PRO A 526 -12.88 -2.44 -26.23
CA PRO A 526 -12.68 -1.21 -25.43
C PRO A 526 -13.09 -1.39 -23.96
N ARG A 527 -12.55 -0.58 -23.07
CA ARG A 527 -12.98 -0.51 -21.67
C ARG A 527 -14.45 -0.15 -21.57
N ARG A 528 -15.14 -0.69 -20.57
CA ARG A 528 -16.58 -0.49 -20.38
C ARG A 528 -16.93 -0.50 -18.90
N VAL A 529 -18.08 0.05 -18.54
CA VAL A 529 -18.67 -0.14 -17.22
C VAL A 529 -19.19 -1.56 -17.09
N THR A 530 -18.91 -2.19 -15.96
CA THR A 530 -19.37 -3.54 -15.62
C THR A 530 -19.80 -3.63 -14.15
N PHE A 531 -20.29 -4.80 -13.75
CA PHE A 531 -20.51 -5.13 -12.35
C PHE A 531 -19.34 -5.96 -11.82
N VAL A 532 -18.97 -5.65 -10.59
CA VAL A 532 -17.94 -6.39 -9.84
C VAL A 532 -18.48 -6.79 -8.49
N TYR A 533 -17.91 -7.82 -7.89
CA TYR A 533 -18.21 -8.17 -6.52
C TYR A 533 -16.95 -8.58 -5.74
N ALA A 534 -17.03 -8.38 -4.43
CA ALA A 534 -16.07 -8.91 -3.47
C ALA A 534 -16.80 -9.40 -2.21
N GLY A 535 -16.26 -10.41 -1.56
CA GLY A 535 -16.75 -10.92 -0.29
C GLY A 535 -15.87 -12.00 0.30
N THR A 536 -16.20 -12.47 1.49
CA THR A 536 -15.42 -13.47 2.20
C THR A 536 -16.31 -14.51 2.86
N GLU A 537 -15.79 -15.72 3.06
CA GLU A 537 -16.43 -16.77 3.85
C GLU A 537 -15.42 -17.36 4.83
N LYS A 538 -15.62 -17.04 6.10
CA LYS A 538 -14.68 -17.37 7.16
C LYS A 538 -14.47 -18.88 7.36
N SER A 539 -15.51 -19.68 7.16
CA SER A 539 -15.43 -21.13 7.34
C SER A 539 -14.57 -21.83 6.28
N LEU A 540 -14.36 -21.16 5.13
CA LEU A 540 -13.56 -21.64 4.02
C LEU A 540 -12.20 -20.95 3.91
N ASN A 541 -11.91 -19.95 4.76
CA ASN A 541 -10.74 -19.07 4.62
C ASN A 541 -10.64 -18.47 3.21
N ALA A 542 -11.78 -18.14 2.62
CA ALA A 542 -11.86 -17.76 1.22
C ALA A 542 -12.30 -16.30 1.07
N THR A 543 -11.69 -15.63 0.11
CA THR A 543 -12.12 -14.33 -0.40
C THR A 543 -12.47 -14.51 -1.86
N TYR A 544 -13.62 -13.99 -2.27
CA TYR A 544 -14.12 -14.12 -3.62
C TYR A 544 -14.16 -12.77 -4.31
N TRP A 545 -13.67 -12.75 -5.54
CA TRP A 545 -13.78 -11.65 -6.47
C TRP A 545 -14.55 -12.07 -7.70
N GLY A 546 -15.32 -11.14 -8.27
CA GLY A 546 -15.99 -11.38 -9.52
C GLY A 546 -16.11 -10.14 -10.38
N LYS A 547 -16.09 -10.38 -11.69
CA LYS A 547 -16.33 -9.38 -12.72
C LYS A 547 -17.28 -9.95 -13.76
N LYS A 548 -18.36 -9.22 -14.06
CA LYS A 548 -19.34 -9.65 -15.05
C LYS A 548 -18.75 -9.51 -16.47
N ASP A 549 -18.82 -10.60 -17.23
CA ASP A 549 -18.65 -10.57 -18.67
C ASP A 549 -19.84 -9.86 -19.33
N LYS A 550 -19.94 -9.86 -20.61
CA LYS A 550 -20.99 -9.17 -21.37
C LYS A 550 -22.42 -9.44 -20.87
#